data_64e34c01de5aeb93458ad9253161efd2
#
_entry.id   64e34c01de5aeb93458ad9253161efd2
#
_cell.length_a   1.000
_cell.length_b   1.000
_cell.length_c   1.000
_cell.angle_alpha   90.00
_cell.angle_beta   90.00
_cell.angle_gamma   90.00
#
_symmetry.space_group_name_H-M   'P 1'
#
loop_
_entity.id
_entity.type
_entity.pdbx_description
1 polymer ?
#
loop_
_entity_poly.entity_id
_entity_poly.type
_entity_poly.pdbx_seq_one_letter_code
_entity_poly.pdbx_strand_id
1 'polypeptide(L)'
;HHFETPWTEHAFLEPECAVAFYDEDGDVFIYSTDQSAHQTLHECSLLLGTDKVKVQNALVGGGFGGKEDMTVQHLAALLTYVTKKPVKMKLTRAESLLVHPKRHPFYMDMTMGCDANGNIMGVKAKVASDTGAFASLGGPVLERACTHAAGPYHYENFEIEGTAYYTNNPPAGAFRGFGVTQTCFATETLLNMMADKVGITPWEIRYRNAIRPGETLPNGQIVDNSTGLVETLEAVKEKYNAALEAGKPVGIGCAMKNAGVGVGIPDTGRVKLVFEEDRKLHIYSGASCIGQGLGTVLTQMVVTNTDLKHEDIVYERSNTWFS
;
A
#
# COMPACT_ATOMS: atom_id res chain seq x y z
N HIS A 1 -20.67 2.92 17.50
CA HIS A 1 -20.66 1.54 17.03
C HIS A 1 -19.25 0.97 17.12
N HIS A 2 -19.19 -0.35 17.33
CA HIS A 2 -17.96 -1.13 17.29
C HIS A 2 -17.82 -1.81 15.95
N PHE A 3 -16.61 -1.77 15.35
CA PHE A 3 -16.26 -2.41 14.10
C PHE A 3 -14.99 -3.23 14.27
N GLU A 4 -14.95 -4.39 13.64
CA GLU A 4 -13.78 -5.25 13.62
C GLU A 4 -13.40 -5.59 12.18
N THR A 5 -12.11 -5.62 11.89
CA THR A 5 -11.58 -6.16 10.64
C THR A 5 -10.62 -7.30 10.94
N PRO A 6 -10.73 -8.44 10.26
CA PRO A 6 -9.93 -9.62 10.58
C PRO A 6 -8.51 -9.54 10.00
N TRP A 7 -7.67 -10.48 10.41
CA TRP A 7 -6.48 -10.87 9.69
C TRP A 7 -6.84 -11.19 8.24
N THR A 8 -6.06 -10.67 7.29
CA THR A 8 -6.30 -10.92 5.86
C THR A 8 -5.00 -11.29 5.18
N GLU A 9 -5.07 -12.31 4.35
CA GLU A 9 -3.97 -12.86 3.58
C GLU A 9 -3.84 -12.15 2.23
N HIS A 10 -2.61 -11.82 1.81
CA HIS A 10 -2.31 -11.22 0.50
C HIS A 10 -2.58 -12.19 -0.64
N ALA A 11 -2.31 -13.47 -0.44
CA ALA A 11 -2.53 -14.54 -1.38
C ALA A 11 -1.90 -14.29 -2.78
N PHE A 12 -0.73 -13.63 -2.82
CA PHE A 12 -0.01 -13.45 -4.08
C PHE A 12 0.28 -14.81 -4.71
N LEU A 13 0.21 -14.88 -6.05
CA LEU A 13 0.30 -16.16 -6.77
C LEU A 13 1.67 -16.83 -6.58
N GLU A 14 2.74 -16.06 -6.55
CA GLU A 14 4.11 -16.52 -6.33
C GLU A 14 4.48 -16.47 -4.85
N PRO A 15 4.66 -17.62 -4.15
CA PRO A 15 5.28 -17.65 -2.83
C PRO A 15 6.71 -17.08 -2.85
N GLU A 16 7.18 -16.67 -1.69
CA GLU A 16 8.48 -16.05 -1.50
C GLU A 16 9.62 -16.95 -1.95
N CYS A 17 10.57 -16.38 -2.67
CA CYS A 17 11.74 -17.07 -3.16
C CYS A 17 12.97 -16.16 -3.20
N ALA A 18 14.12 -16.68 -2.77
CA ALA A 18 15.41 -16.05 -2.95
C ALA A 18 16.47 -17.09 -3.32
N VAL A 19 17.46 -16.65 -4.09
CA VAL A 19 18.67 -17.43 -4.41
C VAL A 19 19.87 -16.55 -4.05
N ALA A 20 20.80 -17.09 -3.29
CA ALA A 20 22.04 -16.39 -2.95
C ALA A 20 23.26 -17.23 -3.34
N PHE A 21 24.31 -16.57 -3.78
CA PHE A 21 25.59 -17.18 -4.16
C PHE A 21 26.70 -16.14 -4.09
N TYR A 22 27.97 -16.56 -4.16
CA TYR A 22 29.09 -15.65 -4.33
C TYR A 22 29.27 -15.35 -5.82
N ASP A 23 29.33 -14.08 -6.18
CA ASP A 23 29.66 -13.65 -7.56
C ASP A 23 31.16 -13.69 -7.82
N GLU A 24 31.59 -13.27 -9.00
CA GLU A 24 32.99 -13.27 -9.45
C GLU A 24 33.87 -12.28 -8.64
N ASP A 25 33.27 -11.23 -8.09
CA ASP A 25 33.93 -10.25 -7.23
C ASP A 25 34.08 -10.73 -5.78
N GLY A 26 33.45 -11.86 -5.45
CA GLY A 26 33.41 -12.43 -4.09
C GLY A 26 32.38 -11.76 -3.18
N ASP A 27 31.40 -11.06 -3.75
CA ASP A 27 30.27 -10.49 -3.05
C ASP A 27 29.13 -11.51 -2.93
N VAL A 28 28.33 -11.43 -1.88
CA VAL A 28 27.11 -12.23 -1.74
C VAL A 28 26.04 -11.63 -2.64
N PHE A 29 25.76 -12.28 -3.75
CA PHE A 29 24.73 -11.89 -4.70
C PHE A 29 23.40 -12.55 -4.36
N ILE A 30 22.32 -11.77 -4.31
CA ILE A 30 20.97 -12.22 -3.95
C ILE A 30 20.01 -11.88 -5.09
N TYR A 31 19.42 -12.91 -5.71
CA TYR A 31 18.21 -12.77 -6.50
C TYR A 31 16.99 -12.94 -5.61
N SER A 32 16.09 -11.96 -5.59
CA SER A 32 14.93 -11.97 -4.71
C SER A 32 13.64 -11.58 -5.41
N THR A 33 12.53 -12.16 -4.97
CA THR A 33 11.18 -11.77 -5.39
C THR A 33 10.52 -10.91 -4.31
N ASP A 34 11.14 -9.75 -4.00
CA ASP A 34 10.69 -8.78 -3.01
C ASP A 34 10.21 -7.46 -3.62
N GLN A 35 9.77 -6.55 -2.76
CA GLN A 35 9.28 -5.23 -3.16
C GLN A 35 10.35 -4.14 -3.11
N SER A 36 11.55 -4.42 -2.56
CA SER A 36 12.66 -3.48 -2.49
C SER A 36 14.03 -4.16 -2.42
N ALA A 37 14.77 -4.15 -3.54
CA ALA A 37 16.14 -4.64 -3.56
C ALA A 37 17.05 -3.89 -2.58
N HIS A 38 16.84 -2.59 -2.41
CA HIS A 38 17.65 -1.76 -1.49
C HIS A 38 17.37 -2.07 -0.01
N GLN A 39 16.11 -2.36 0.37
CA GLN A 39 15.81 -2.81 1.74
C GLN A 39 16.46 -4.17 2.02
N THR A 40 16.35 -5.11 1.07
CA THR A 40 17.00 -6.42 1.17
C THR A 40 18.51 -6.28 1.29
N LEU A 41 19.14 -5.39 0.52
CA LEU A 41 20.57 -5.07 0.66
C LEU A 41 20.91 -4.59 2.07
N HIS A 42 20.17 -3.59 2.58
CA HIS A 42 20.40 -3.00 3.89
C HIS A 42 20.35 -4.06 4.99
N GLU A 43 19.26 -4.80 5.06
CA GLU A 43 19.02 -5.80 6.10
C GLU A 43 20.02 -6.99 6.01
N CYS A 44 20.31 -7.47 4.80
CA CYS A 44 21.29 -8.53 4.63
C CYS A 44 22.71 -8.08 4.94
N SER A 45 23.09 -6.83 4.62
CA SER A 45 24.40 -6.28 4.98
C SER A 45 24.57 -6.14 6.50
N LEU A 46 23.52 -5.71 7.21
CA LEU A 46 23.51 -5.68 8.67
C LEU A 46 23.66 -7.08 9.28
N LEU A 47 22.90 -8.04 8.79
CA LEU A 47 22.94 -9.42 9.27
C LEU A 47 24.31 -10.07 9.07
N LEU A 48 24.93 -9.87 7.91
CA LEU A 48 26.21 -10.48 7.55
C LEU A 48 27.42 -9.70 8.08
N GLY A 49 27.23 -8.46 8.57
CA GLY A 49 28.29 -7.57 9.04
C GLY A 49 29.25 -7.14 7.93
N THR A 50 28.77 -7.01 6.68
CA THR A 50 29.58 -6.64 5.51
C THR A 50 28.75 -5.85 4.50
N ASP A 51 29.42 -4.96 3.77
CA ASP A 51 28.89 -4.22 2.62
C ASP A 51 29.04 -4.97 1.28
N LYS A 52 29.72 -6.13 1.30
CA LYS A 52 29.91 -7.01 0.12
C LYS A 52 28.67 -7.84 -0.16
N VAL A 53 27.59 -7.14 -0.48
CA VAL A 53 26.28 -7.71 -0.84
C VAL A 53 25.74 -6.99 -2.07
N LYS A 54 25.19 -7.73 -3.00
CA LYS A 54 24.48 -7.22 -4.18
C LYS A 54 23.10 -7.85 -4.26
N VAL A 55 22.09 -7.08 -4.59
CA VAL A 55 20.72 -7.59 -4.72
C VAL A 55 20.13 -7.19 -6.06
N GLN A 56 19.45 -8.12 -6.70
CA GLN A 56 18.65 -7.88 -7.88
C GLN A 56 17.27 -8.50 -7.73
N ASN A 57 16.24 -7.73 -8.07
CA ASN A 57 14.90 -8.30 -8.15
C ASN A 57 14.75 -9.23 -9.35
N ALA A 58 14.13 -10.36 -9.12
CA ALA A 58 13.62 -11.23 -10.17
C ALA A 58 12.25 -10.73 -10.66
N LEU A 59 11.57 -11.47 -11.53
CA LEU A 59 10.14 -11.24 -11.79
C LEU A 59 9.34 -11.57 -10.55
N VAL A 60 8.51 -10.62 -10.10
CA VAL A 60 7.73 -10.78 -8.89
C VAL A 60 6.27 -11.07 -9.24
N GLY A 61 5.79 -12.24 -8.83
CA GLY A 61 4.44 -12.73 -9.11
C GLY A 61 3.39 -12.24 -8.12
N GLY A 62 3.36 -10.90 -7.88
CA GLY A 62 2.51 -10.23 -6.91
C GLY A 62 3.19 -10.05 -5.56
N GLY A 63 2.83 -8.97 -4.86
CA GLY A 63 3.35 -8.68 -3.52
C GLY A 63 2.27 -8.04 -2.64
N PHE A 64 1.61 -7.00 -3.13
CA PHE A 64 0.50 -6.29 -2.46
C PHE A 64 0.86 -5.74 -1.08
N GLY A 65 2.16 -5.56 -0.78
CA GLY A 65 2.70 -5.21 0.52
C GLY A 65 3.29 -6.39 1.29
N GLY A 66 2.86 -7.63 1.04
CA GLY A 66 3.31 -8.82 1.77
C GLY A 66 4.76 -9.23 1.51
N LYS A 67 5.42 -8.64 0.52
CA LYS A 67 6.84 -8.86 0.23
C LYS A 67 7.72 -7.63 0.53
N GLU A 68 7.24 -6.72 1.37
CA GLU A 68 8.05 -5.63 1.92
C GLU A 68 8.93 -6.11 3.07
N ASP A 69 8.37 -6.93 3.96
CA ASP A 69 9.15 -7.60 5.01
C ASP A 69 9.96 -8.76 4.42
N MET A 70 11.17 -8.98 4.95
CA MET A 70 12.00 -10.12 4.57
C MET A 70 11.50 -11.42 5.18
N THR A 71 11.42 -12.46 4.35
CA THR A 71 11.02 -13.81 4.80
C THR A 71 12.08 -14.87 4.52
N VAL A 72 12.67 -14.90 3.33
CA VAL A 72 13.62 -15.94 2.89
C VAL A 72 14.98 -15.38 2.47
N GLN A 73 15.08 -14.10 2.16
CA GLN A 73 16.27 -13.45 1.60
C GLN A 73 17.46 -13.54 2.56
N HIS A 74 17.24 -13.14 3.80
CA HIS A 74 18.26 -13.14 4.86
C HIS A 74 18.72 -14.55 5.21
N LEU A 75 17.82 -15.55 5.15
CA LEU A 75 18.17 -16.95 5.40
C LEU A 75 19.02 -17.53 4.26
N ALA A 76 18.65 -17.27 3.00
CA ALA A 76 19.44 -17.69 1.85
C ALA A 76 20.83 -17.05 1.87
N ALA A 77 20.90 -15.74 2.16
CA ALA A 77 22.16 -14.99 2.25
C ALA A 77 23.07 -15.52 3.37
N LEU A 78 22.52 -15.73 4.58
CA LEU A 78 23.27 -16.25 5.72
C LEU A 78 23.82 -17.65 5.46
N LEU A 79 22.98 -18.55 4.94
CA LEU A 79 23.42 -19.90 4.62
C LEU A 79 24.50 -19.90 3.51
N THR A 80 24.38 -19.08 2.49
CA THR A 80 25.43 -18.89 1.49
C THR A 80 26.72 -18.37 2.14
N TYR A 81 26.61 -17.35 3.00
CA TYR A 81 27.76 -16.75 3.68
C TYR A 81 28.53 -17.76 4.54
N VAL A 82 27.82 -18.61 5.29
CA VAL A 82 28.43 -19.60 6.18
C VAL A 82 28.96 -20.82 5.40
N THR A 83 28.18 -21.34 4.46
CA THR A 83 28.53 -22.59 3.76
C THR A 83 29.44 -22.38 2.55
N LYS A 84 29.56 -21.17 2.05
CA LYS A 84 30.25 -20.80 0.80
C LYS A 84 29.69 -21.52 -0.44
N LYS A 85 28.42 -21.92 -0.39
CA LYS A 85 27.72 -22.60 -1.48
C LYS A 85 26.50 -21.81 -1.92
N PRO A 86 26.08 -21.92 -3.18
CA PRO A 86 24.80 -21.38 -3.61
C PRO A 86 23.63 -21.97 -2.83
N VAL A 87 22.71 -21.11 -2.40
CA VAL A 87 21.53 -21.52 -1.65
C VAL A 87 20.29 -20.94 -2.33
N LYS A 88 19.29 -21.78 -2.53
CA LYS A 88 17.95 -21.38 -2.95
C LYS A 88 16.97 -21.69 -1.83
N MET A 89 16.19 -20.69 -1.44
CA MET A 89 15.11 -20.83 -0.48
C MET A 89 13.79 -20.39 -1.11
N LYS A 90 12.79 -21.27 -1.03
CA LYS A 90 11.46 -21.02 -1.58
C LYS A 90 10.42 -21.60 -0.63
N LEU A 91 9.44 -20.80 -0.24
CA LEU A 91 8.31 -21.29 0.54
C LEU A 91 7.31 -22.04 -0.34
N THR A 92 6.70 -23.07 0.23
CA THR A 92 5.45 -23.64 -0.30
C THR A 92 4.29 -22.66 -0.02
N ARG A 93 3.15 -22.85 -0.66
CA ARG A 93 1.95 -22.05 -0.35
C ARG A 93 1.56 -22.15 1.12
N ALA A 94 1.63 -23.33 1.72
CA ALA A 94 1.29 -23.53 3.12
C ALA A 94 2.25 -22.78 4.06
N GLU A 95 3.55 -22.83 3.80
CA GLU A 95 4.55 -22.08 4.58
C GLU A 95 4.37 -20.57 4.39
N SER A 96 4.17 -20.10 3.17
CA SER A 96 3.90 -18.68 2.88
C SER A 96 2.69 -18.16 3.69
N LEU A 97 1.58 -18.90 3.72
CA LEU A 97 0.40 -18.58 4.51
C LEU A 97 0.67 -18.51 6.02
N LEU A 98 1.64 -19.27 6.51
CA LEU A 98 1.95 -19.33 7.94
C LEU A 98 2.92 -18.24 8.39
N VAL A 99 3.90 -17.88 7.58
CA VAL A 99 5.05 -17.10 8.08
C VAL A 99 5.10 -15.65 7.63
N HIS A 100 4.57 -15.27 6.45
CA HIS A 100 4.68 -13.88 6.04
C HIS A 100 3.67 -12.97 6.77
N PRO A 101 3.99 -11.67 6.94
CA PRO A 101 3.12 -10.74 7.63
C PRO A 101 1.75 -10.59 6.97
N LYS A 102 0.73 -10.38 7.79
CA LYS A 102 -0.68 -10.25 7.38
C LYS A 102 -1.16 -8.79 7.41
N ARG A 103 -2.39 -8.53 6.94
CA ARG A 103 -3.09 -7.28 7.25
C ARG A 103 -3.35 -7.18 8.73
N HIS A 104 -3.07 -6.02 9.31
CA HIS A 104 -3.41 -5.73 10.69
C HIS A 104 -4.93 -5.85 10.93
N PRO A 105 -5.38 -6.65 11.88
CA PRO A 105 -6.76 -6.58 12.37
C PRO A 105 -6.95 -5.29 13.16
N PHE A 106 -8.10 -4.65 12.98
CA PHE A 106 -8.46 -3.43 13.68
C PHE A 106 -9.72 -3.61 14.48
N TYR A 107 -9.75 -3.01 15.66
CA TYR A 107 -10.89 -2.89 16.56
C TYR A 107 -11.19 -1.40 16.71
N MET A 108 -12.36 -0.97 16.27
CA MET A 108 -12.66 0.45 16.12
C MET A 108 -13.98 0.79 16.81
N ASP A 109 -13.91 1.62 17.85
CA ASP A 109 -15.07 2.23 18.46
C ASP A 109 -15.27 3.62 17.88
N MET A 110 -16.33 3.81 17.07
CA MET A 110 -16.58 5.06 16.37
C MET A 110 -17.98 5.61 16.66
N THR A 111 -18.02 6.91 16.91
CA THR A 111 -19.25 7.70 17.05
C THR A 111 -19.23 8.82 16.03
N MET A 112 -20.27 8.91 15.22
CA MET A 112 -20.46 9.98 14.23
C MET A 112 -21.83 10.63 14.46
N GLY A 113 -21.88 11.95 14.40
CA GLY A 113 -23.11 12.74 14.54
C GLY A 113 -23.32 13.67 13.35
N CYS A 114 -24.58 13.84 12.97
CA CYS A 114 -25.00 14.82 11.96
C CYS A 114 -26.21 15.64 12.45
N ASP A 115 -26.45 16.78 11.78
CA ASP A 115 -27.67 17.53 11.95
C ASP A 115 -28.90 16.85 11.28
N ALA A 116 -30.07 17.45 11.40
CA ALA A 116 -31.30 16.92 10.79
C ALA A 116 -31.28 16.88 9.26
N ASN A 117 -30.36 17.60 8.64
CA ASN A 117 -30.17 17.61 7.20
C ASN A 117 -29.11 16.61 6.73
N GLY A 118 -28.44 15.90 7.65
CA GLY A 118 -27.38 14.95 7.33
C GLY A 118 -26.00 15.60 7.15
N ASN A 119 -25.79 16.86 7.55
CA ASN A 119 -24.45 17.45 7.57
C ASN A 119 -23.69 16.90 8.79
N ILE A 120 -22.47 16.41 8.59
CA ILE A 120 -21.67 15.82 9.66
C ILE A 120 -21.17 16.92 10.60
N MET A 121 -21.53 16.80 11.87
CA MET A 121 -21.12 17.73 12.93
C MET A 121 -19.84 17.30 13.64
N GLY A 122 -19.58 16.01 13.69
CA GLY A 122 -18.37 15.51 14.32
C GLY A 122 -18.25 13.99 14.36
N VAL A 123 -16.98 13.58 14.58
CA VAL A 123 -16.60 12.18 14.75
C VAL A 123 -15.66 12.04 15.94
N LYS A 124 -15.90 10.99 16.74
CA LYS A 124 -14.98 10.53 17.76
C LYS A 124 -14.68 9.05 17.52
N ALA A 125 -13.39 8.72 17.43
CA ALA A 125 -12.95 7.36 17.14
C ALA A 125 -11.81 6.92 18.08
N LYS A 126 -11.88 5.65 18.51
CA LYS A 126 -10.77 4.91 19.12
C LYS A 126 -10.46 3.72 18.23
N VAL A 127 -9.20 3.61 17.83
CA VAL A 127 -8.73 2.58 16.90
C VAL A 127 -7.61 1.80 17.56
N ALA A 128 -7.82 0.52 17.77
CA ALA A 128 -6.81 -0.42 18.24
C ALA A 128 -6.34 -1.30 17.06
N SER A 129 -5.04 -1.46 16.91
CA SER A 129 -4.43 -2.29 15.89
C SER A 129 -3.58 -3.38 16.53
N ASP A 130 -3.78 -4.64 16.14
CA ASP A 130 -2.89 -5.73 16.52
C ASP A 130 -1.74 -5.81 15.51
N THR A 131 -0.50 -5.57 15.97
CA THR A 131 0.69 -5.65 15.12
C THR A 131 1.40 -7.01 15.19
N GLY A 132 0.92 -7.91 16.04
CA GLY A 132 1.55 -9.21 16.27
C GLY A 132 2.82 -9.12 17.09
N ALA A 133 3.70 -10.12 16.96
CA ALA A 133 4.90 -10.26 17.78
C ALA A 133 6.03 -9.27 17.43
N PHE A 134 5.98 -8.64 16.26
CA PHE A 134 7.00 -7.71 15.78
C PHE A 134 6.38 -6.41 15.26
N ALA A 135 7.14 -5.32 15.34
CA ALA A 135 6.68 -4.00 14.91
C ALA A 135 6.37 -3.95 13.41
N SER A 136 7.23 -4.51 12.57
CA SER A 136 7.14 -4.35 11.10
C SER A 136 6.70 -2.91 10.75
N LEU A 137 5.59 -2.74 10.06
CA LEU A 137 5.02 -1.44 9.70
C LEU A 137 3.77 -1.07 10.53
N GLY A 138 3.60 -1.65 11.74
CA GLY A 138 2.41 -1.43 12.58
C GLY A 138 2.15 0.03 12.92
N GLY A 139 3.18 0.79 13.33
CA GLY A 139 3.07 2.22 13.59
C GLY A 139 2.62 3.02 12.36
N PRO A 140 3.34 2.97 11.23
CA PRO A 140 2.97 3.65 9.98
C PRO A 140 1.60 3.26 9.44
N VAL A 141 1.19 1.99 9.56
CA VAL A 141 -0.15 1.52 9.13
C VAL A 141 -1.24 2.15 9.99
N LEU A 142 -1.07 2.18 11.31
CA LEU A 142 -2.02 2.81 12.23
C LEU A 142 -2.11 4.32 12.00
N GLU A 143 -0.98 5.00 11.86
CA GLU A 143 -0.93 6.43 11.57
C GLU A 143 -1.68 6.75 10.27
N ARG A 144 -1.45 5.95 9.23
CA ARG A 144 -2.16 6.09 7.96
C ARG A 144 -3.66 5.84 8.11
N ALA A 145 -4.05 4.86 8.89
CA ALA A 145 -5.46 4.60 9.20
C ALA A 145 -6.11 5.80 9.87
N CYS A 146 -5.46 6.37 10.90
CA CYS A 146 -5.99 7.52 11.62
C CYS A 146 -6.07 8.79 10.75
N THR A 147 -5.03 9.08 9.96
CA THR A 147 -5.01 10.28 9.10
C THR A 147 -6.02 10.23 7.96
N HIS A 148 -6.51 9.04 7.59
CA HIS A 148 -7.49 8.84 6.51
C HIS A 148 -8.86 8.40 7.02
N ALA A 149 -9.04 8.23 8.33
CA ALA A 149 -10.31 7.75 8.91
C ALA A 149 -11.51 8.64 8.60
N ALA A 150 -11.26 9.93 8.37
CA ALA A 150 -12.30 10.86 7.95
C ALA A 150 -12.88 10.54 6.55
N GLY A 151 -12.12 9.82 5.72
CA GLY A 151 -12.48 9.69 4.32
C GLY A 151 -12.43 11.05 3.60
N PRO A 152 -13.00 11.15 2.39
CA PRO A 152 -12.96 12.39 1.60
C PRO A 152 -14.12 13.34 1.92
N TYR A 153 -14.37 13.59 3.21
CA TYR A 153 -15.52 14.36 3.67
C TYR A 153 -15.09 15.58 4.50
N HIS A 154 -15.96 16.57 4.55
CA HIS A 154 -15.84 17.75 5.41
C HIS A 154 -16.35 17.42 6.82
N TYR A 155 -15.60 17.88 7.84
CA TYR A 155 -15.97 17.73 9.26
C TYR A 155 -15.73 19.04 10.01
N GLU A 156 -16.68 19.42 10.85
CA GLU A 156 -16.48 20.52 11.80
C GLU A 156 -15.58 20.10 12.97
N ASN A 157 -15.76 18.86 13.45
CA ASN A 157 -15.05 18.33 14.60
C ASN A 157 -14.60 16.87 14.33
N PHE A 158 -13.34 16.57 14.59
CA PHE A 158 -12.79 15.26 14.41
C PHE A 158 -11.79 14.93 15.53
N GLU A 159 -12.07 13.88 16.31
CA GLU A 159 -11.20 13.35 17.37
C GLU A 159 -10.90 11.89 17.08
N ILE A 160 -9.63 11.52 16.99
CA ILE A 160 -9.23 10.12 16.82
C ILE A 160 -8.04 9.79 17.70
N GLU A 161 -8.12 8.64 18.37
CA GLU A 161 -7.06 8.05 19.16
C GLU A 161 -6.72 6.67 18.57
N GLY A 162 -5.45 6.44 18.23
CA GLY A 162 -4.97 5.17 17.69
C GLY A 162 -3.93 4.53 18.61
N THR A 163 -4.02 3.22 18.83
CA THR A 163 -3.04 2.45 19.60
C THR A 163 -2.69 1.16 18.88
N ALA A 164 -1.40 0.93 18.61
CA ALA A 164 -0.88 -0.34 18.11
C ALA A 164 -0.37 -1.20 19.27
N TYR A 165 -0.82 -2.45 19.33
CA TYR A 165 -0.48 -3.40 20.38
C TYR A 165 0.43 -4.50 19.83
N TYR A 166 1.48 -4.81 20.58
CA TYR A 166 2.20 -6.07 20.44
C TYR A 166 1.38 -7.20 21.04
N THR A 167 1.34 -8.33 20.36
CA THR A 167 0.67 -9.54 20.80
C THR A 167 1.51 -10.78 20.50
N ASN A 168 1.06 -11.95 20.93
CA ASN A 168 1.67 -13.22 20.56
C ASN A 168 1.13 -13.78 19.22
N ASN A 169 0.40 -12.98 18.47
CA ASN A 169 -0.10 -13.35 17.15
C ASN A 169 1.01 -13.29 16.08
N PRO A 170 0.79 -13.90 14.90
CA PRO A 170 1.68 -13.72 13.76
C PRO A 170 1.91 -12.22 13.46
N PRO A 171 3.08 -11.83 12.94
CA PRO A 171 3.33 -10.44 12.57
C PRO A 171 2.32 -9.92 11.56
N ALA A 172 1.97 -8.64 11.70
CA ALA A 172 1.24 -7.89 10.69
C ALA A 172 2.18 -6.89 10.02
N GLY A 173 2.04 -6.71 8.72
CA GLY A 173 2.89 -5.84 7.91
C GLY A 173 2.09 -5.01 6.91
N ALA A 174 2.76 -4.53 5.87
CA ALA A 174 2.10 -3.80 4.80
C ALA A 174 1.08 -4.67 4.07
N PHE A 175 -0.08 -4.12 3.79
CA PHE A 175 -1.03 -4.66 2.82
C PHE A 175 -1.77 -3.52 2.13
N ARG A 176 -1.98 -3.66 0.83
CA ARG A 176 -2.62 -2.67 -0.06
C ARG A 176 -3.75 -1.91 0.61
N GLY A 177 -3.65 -0.57 0.61
CA GLY A 177 -4.51 0.33 1.40
C GLY A 177 -3.85 0.81 2.69
N PHE A 178 -2.99 0.00 3.33
CA PHE A 178 -2.08 0.39 4.41
C PHE A 178 -2.80 1.10 5.58
N GLY A 179 -3.85 0.46 6.11
CA GLY A 179 -4.66 0.99 7.21
C GLY A 179 -5.93 1.74 6.78
N VAL A 180 -5.91 2.37 5.61
CA VAL A 180 -7.06 3.15 5.10
C VAL A 180 -8.28 2.28 4.87
N THR A 181 -8.12 1.06 4.38
CA THR A 181 -9.24 0.16 4.07
C THR A 181 -10.05 -0.22 5.31
N GLN A 182 -9.38 -0.38 6.45
CA GLN A 182 -10.02 -0.75 7.72
C GLN A 182 -10.91 0.39 8.24
N THR A 183 -10.36 1.61 8.33
CA THR A 183 -11.13 2.78 8.79
C THR A 183 -12.18 3.23 7.78
N CYS A 184 -11.92 3.08 6.48
CA CYS A 184 -12.89 3.36 5.42
C CYS A 184 -14.15 2.49 5.59
N PHE A 185 -14.00 1.20 5.89
CA PHE A 185 -15.14 0.32 6.16
C PHE A 185 -16.03 0.87 7.28
N ALA A 186 -15.46 1.28 8.40
CA ALA A 186 -16.21 1.79 9.53
C ALA A 186 -16.90 3.13 9.21
N THR A 187 -16.17 4.07 8.59
CA THR A 187 -16.69 5.40 8.25
C THR A 187 -17.82 5.33 7.23
N GLU A 188 -17.65 4.55 6.16
CA GLU A 188 -18.67 4.39 5.13
C GLU A 188 -19.93 3.68 5.62
N THR A 189 -19.77 2.74 6.58
CA THR A 189 -20.90 2.09 7.24
C THR A 189 -21.66 3.07 8.13
N LEU A 190 -20.96 3.91 8.92
CA LEU A 190 -21.60 4.94 9.73
C LEU A 190 -22.36 5.96 8.90
N LEU A 191 -21.83 6.36 7.74
CA LEU A 191 -22.55 7.24 6.81
C LEU A 191 -23.86 6.62 6.33
N ASN A 192 -23.89 5.35 6.00
CA ASN A 192 -25.13 4.66 5.64
C ASN A 192 -26.14 4.68 6.82
N MET A 193 -25.69 4.35 8.02
CA MET A 193 -26.53 4.36 9.21
C MET A 193 -27.08 5.76 9.55
N MET A 194 -26.29 6.81 9.32
CA MET A 194 -26.77 8.19 9.47
C MET A 194 -27.79 8.57 8.40
N ALA A 195 -27.53 8.19 7.13
CA ALA A 195 -28.45 8.43 6.04
C ALA A 195 -29.85 7.84 6.35
N ASP A 196 -29.88 6.58 6.78
CA ASP A 196 -31.12 5.92 7.22
C ASP A 196 -31.81 6.68 8.36
N LYS A 197 -31.04 7.18 9.33
CA LYS A 197 -31.55 7.86 10.52
C LYS A 197 -32.21 9.21 10.20
N VAL A 198 -31.70 9.94 9.22
CA VAL A 198 -32.23 11.25 8.79
C VAL A 198 -33.14 11.15 7.55
N GLY A 199 -33.35 9.93 7.02
CA GLY A 199 -34.30 9.68 5.92
C GLY A 199 -33.83 10.16 4.55
N ILE A 200 -32.53 10.16 4.30
CA ILE A 200 -31.92 10.48 2.98
C ILE A 200 -31.19 9.27 2.41
N THR A 201 -30.85 9.33 1.13
CA THR A 201 -30.12 8.21 0.50
C THR A 201 -28.63 8.20 0.91
N PRO A 202 -27.99 7.02 0.89
CA PRO A 202 -26.53 6.90 1.03
C PRO A 202 -25.73 7.74 0.03
N TRP A 203 -26.27 7.98 -1.17
CA TRP A 203 -25.66 8.90 -2.14
C TRP A 203 -25.75 10.34 -1.64
N GLU A 204 -26.92 10.76 -1.18
CA GLU A 204 -27.18 12.14 -0.77
C GLU A 204 -26.33 12.58 0.42
N ILE A 205 -26.17 11.73 1.45
CA ILE A 205 -25.33 12.07 2.60
C ILE A 205 -23.87 12.27 2.21
N ARG A 206 -23.36 11.47 1.27
CA ARG A 206 -22.00 11.60 0.76
C ARG A 206 -21.83 12.87 -0.06
N TYR A 207 -22.78 13.18 -0.91
CA TYR A 207 -22.75 14.39 -1.76
C TYR A 207 -22.76 15.68 -0.93
N ARG A 208 -23.59 15.71 0.11
CA ARG A 208 -23.67 16.87 1.03
C ARG A 208 -22.36 17.14 1.75
N ASN A 209 -21.73 16.07 2.22
CA ASN A 209 -20.52 16.13 3.04
C ASN A 209 -19.23 15.96 2.21
N ALA A 210 -19.30 15.79 0.90
CA ALA A 210 -18.12 15.65 0.05
C ALA A 210 -17.18 16.83 0.22
N ILE A 211 -15.89 16.57 0.44
CA ILE A 211 -14.86 17.61 0.50
C ILE A 211 -14.76 18.36 -0.83
N ARG A 212 -14.58 19.66 -0.79
CA ARG A 212 -14.51 20.53 -1.96
C ARG A 212 -13.20 21.32 -1.99
N PRO A 213 -12.75 21.78 -3.19
CA PRO A 213 -11.56 22.61 -3.29
C PRO A 213 -11.59 23.81 -2.34
N GLY A 214 -10.51 24.04 -1.62
CA GLY A 214 -10.36 25.11 -0.61
C GLY A 214 -10.74 24.71 0.81
N GLU A 215 -11.40 23.56 1.01
CA GLU A 215 -11.71 23.05 2.34
C GLU A 215 -10.51 22.29 2.95
N THR A 216 -10.55 22.08 4.25
CA THR A 216 -9.46 21.46 4.99
C THR A 216 -9.90 20.09 5.52
N LEU A 217 -9.10 19.07 5.28
CA LEU A 217 -9.26 17.76 5.88
C LEU A 217 -8.87 17.79 7.38
N PRO A 218 -9.37 16.87 8.22
CA PRO A 218 -9.04 16.84 9.65
C PRO A 218 -7.54 16.72 9.98
N ASN A 219 -6.73 16.22 9.05
CA ASN A 219 -5.27 16.17 9.17
C ASN A 219 -4.57 17.51 8.87
N GLY A 220 -5.32 18.58 8.56
CA GLY A 220 -4.81 19.91 8.25
C GLY A 220 -4.47 20.13 6.78
N GLN A 221 -4.63 19.14 5.90
CA GLN A 221 -4.41 19.32 4.47
C GLN A 221 -5.53 20.16 3.85
N ILE A 222 -5.17 21.26 3.22
CA ILE A 222 -6.09 22.04 2.37
C ILE A 222 -6.17 21.33 1.01
N VAL A 223 -7.37 20.98 0.58
CA VAL A 223 -7.57 20.33 -0.71
C VAL A 223 -7.61 21.37 -1.83
N ASP A 224 -7.05 21.01 -2.97
CA ASP A 224 -6.92 21.89 -4.13
C ASP A 224 -7.82 21.43 -5.30
N ASN A 225 -7.52 21.92 -6.49
CA ASN A 225 -8.28 21.65 -7.72
C ASN A 225 -8.21 20.20 -8.18
N SER A 226 -7.39 19.35 -7.57
CA SER A 226 -7.34 17.89 -7.88
C SER A 226 -8.43 17.10 -7.16
N THR A 227 -9.32 17.76 -6.41
CA THR A 227 -10.38 17.14 -5.62
C THR A 227 -11.62 16.89 -6.46
N GLY A 228 -11.74 15.71 -7.06
CA GLY A 228 -12.83 15.36 -7.98
C GLY A 228 -13.94 14.47 -7.36
N LEU A 229 -14.14 14.49 -6.04
CA LEU A 229 -15.13 13.62 -5.40
C LEU A 229 -16.57 13.94 -5.83
N VAL A 230 -16.92 15.21 -5.88
CA VAL A 230 -18.26 15.67 -6.27
C VAL A 230 -18.59 15.17 -7.68
N GLU A 231 -17.70 15.36 -8.62
CA GLU A 231 -17.85 14.91 -10.01
C GLU A 231 -17.99 13.40 -10.13
N THR A 232 -17.26 12.64 -9.32
CA THR A 232 -17.38 11.16 -9.30
C THR A 232 -18.74 10.72 -8.77
N LEU A 233 -19.27 11.39 -7.75
CA LEU A 233 -20.61 11.14 -7.21
C LEU A 233 -21.69 11.49 -8.23
N GLU A 234 -21.57 12.62 -8.91
CA GLU A 234 -22.50 13.04 -9.97
C GLU A 234 -22.50 12.07 -11.15
N ALA A 235 -21.34 11.60 -11.56
CA ALA A 235 -21.21 10.65 -12.68
C ALA A 235 -21.95 9.33 -12.46
N VAL A 236 -22.15 8.90 -11.21
CA VAL A 236 -22.87 7.65 -10.88
C VAL A 236 -24.32 7.86 -10.48
N LYS A 237 -24.74 9.12 -10.27
CA LYS A 237 -26.06 9.49 -9.70
C LYS A 237 -27.24 8.87 -10.45
N GLU A 238 -27.29 9.03 -11.76
CA GLU A 238 -28.40 8.52 -12.57
C GLU A 238 -28.53 7.00 -12.48
N LYS A 239 -27.41 6.28 -12.55
CA LYS A 239 -27.39 4.82 -12.44
C LYS A 239 -27.80 4.34 -11.06
N TYR A 240 -27.34 5.07 -10.02
CA TYR A 240 -27.69 4.79 -8.63
C TYR A 240 -29.20 4.97 -8.40
N ASN A 241 -29.77 6.09 -8.81
CA ASN A 241 -31.19 6.37 -8.67
C ASN A 241 -32.06 5.39 -9.45
N ALA A 242 -31.72 5.10 -10.69
CA ALA A 242 -32.43 4.11 -11.52
C ALA A 242 -32.44 2.71 -10.89
N ALA A 243 -31.38 2.32 -10.20
CA ALA A 243 -31.34 1.05 -9.48
C ALA A 243 -32.29 1.07 -8.26
N LEU A 244 -32.31 2.15 -7.49
CA LEU A 244 -33.23 2.33 -6.36
C LEU A 244 -34.69 2.29 -6.81
N GLU A 245 -35.05 3.06 -7.84
CA GLU A 245 -36.40 3.11 -8.40
C GLU A 245 -36.87 1.75 -8.92
N ALA A 246 -35.93 0.96 -9.47
CA ALA A 246 -36.21 -0.39 -9.92
C ALA A 246 -36.27 -1.43 -8.81
N GLY A 247 -36.11 -1.02 -7.52
CA GLY A 247 -36.07 -1.91 -6.36
C GLY A 247 -34.86 -2.87 -6.36
N LYS A 248 -33.79 -2.54 -7.08
CA LYS A 248 -32.56 -3.36 -7.13
C LYS A 248 -31.67 -3.04 -5.93
N PRO A 249 -31.01 -4.04 -5.33
CA PRO A 249 -29.99 -3.80 -4.35
C PRO A 249 -28.86 -2.94 -4.96
N VAL A 250 -28.55 -1.81 -4.32
CA VAL A 250 -27.48 -0.92 -4.73
C VAL A 250 -26.77 -0.38 -3.51
N GLY A 251 -25.45 -0.34 -3.55
CA GLY A 251 -24.60 0.26 -2.52
C GLY A 251 -23.70 1.33 -3.13
N ILE A 252 -23.27 2.26 -2.30
CA ILE A 252 -22.29 3.28 -2.64
C ILE A 252 -21.30 3.48 -1.49
N GLY A 253 -20.04 3.64 -1.82
CA GLY A 253 -18.97 3.99 -0.90
C GLY A 253 -17.95 4.88 -1.60
N CYS A 254 -17.28 5.74 -0.82
CA CYS A 254 -16.21 6.60 -1.30
C CYS A 254 -14.93 6.26 -0.56
N ALA A 255 -13.80 6.42 -1.23
CA ALA A 255 -12.50 6.23 -0.61
C ALA A 255 -11.51 7.29 -1.10
N MET A 256 -10.59 7.64 -0.24
CA MET A 256 -9.48 8.52 -0.51
C MET A 256 -8.18 7.80 -0.14
N LYS A 257 -7.16 7.96 -0.97
CA LYS A 257 -5.80 7.49 -0.66
C LYS A 257 -4.81 8.51 -1.18
N ASN A 258 -3.85 8.88 -0.33
CA ASN A 258 -2.79 9.79 -0.75
C ASN A 258 -1.96 9.18 -1.89
N ALA A 259 -1.47 10.03 -2.77
CA ALA A 259 -0.34 9.73 -3.64
C ALA A 259 0.95 9.84 -2.80
N GLY A 260 1.92 8.94 -3.05
CA GLY A 260 3.15 8.87 -2.28
C GLY A 260 3.02 8.22 -0.90
N VAL A 261 4.13 8.11 -0.17
CA VAL A 261 4.18 7.46 1.13
C VAL A 261 3.54 8.33 2.21
N GLY A 262 3.82 9.61 2.26
CA GLY A 262 3.32 10.53 3.29
C GLY A 262 3.89 10.23 4.68
N VAL A 263 3.21 10.71 5.72
CA VAL A 263 3.58 10.52 7.16
C VAL A 263 5.03 10.86 7.47
N GLY A 264 5.54 11.95 6.86
CA GLY A 264 6.92 12.41 7.06
C GLY A 264 8.00 11.57 6.37
N ILE A 265 7.65 10.53 5.64
CA ILE A 265 8.60 9.69 4.90
C ILE A 265 8.79 10.30 3.50
N PRO A 266 10.03 10.68 3.10
CA PRO A 266 10.30 11.16 1.75
C PRO A 266 9.99 10.08 0.71
N ASP A 267 9.31 10.48 -0.36
CA ASP A 267 9.00 9.60 -1.50
C ASP A 267 9.82 10.06 -2.72
N THR A 268 11.07 9.62 -2.77
CA THR A 268 12.01 10.03 -3.80
C THR A 268 12.09 8.97 -4.89
N GLY A 269 11.63 9.29 -6.09
CA GLY A 269 11.85 8.48 -7.28
C GLY A 269 13.24 8.73 -7.88
N ARG A 270 13.98 7.66 -8.18
CA ARG A 270 15.27 7.73 -8.86
C ARG A 270 15.25 6.86 -10.11
N VAL A 271 15.67 7.44 -11.22
CA VAL A 271 15.79 6.74 -12.51
C VAL A 271 17.11 7.17 -13.16
N LYS A 272 17.80 6.21 -13.75
CA LYS A 272 18.98 6.44 -14.56
C LYS A 272 18.68 5.97 -15.99
N LEU A 273 18.99 6.78 -16.98
CA LEU A 273 18.83 6.48 -18.40
C LEU A 273 20.23 6.43 -19.05
N VAL A 274 20.55 5.32 -19.71
CA VAL A 274 21.86 5.11 -20.34
C VAL A 274 21.68 4.47 -21.71
N PHE A 275 22.35 5.01 -22.72
CA PHE A 275 22.56 4.27 -23.97
C PHE A 275 23.71 3.30 -23.77
N GLU A 276 23.41 2.02 -23.89
CA GLU A 276 24.38 0.94 -23.73
C GLU A 276 25.02 0.55 -25.09
N GLU A 277 25.94 -0.42 -25.04
CA GLU A 277 26.68 -0.89 -26.26
C GLU A 277 25.75 -1.51 -27.30
N ASP A 278 24.61 -2.04 -26.93
CA ASP A 278 23.57 -2.55 -27.82
C ASP A 278 22.82 -1.45 -28.58
N ARG A 279 23.17 -0.18 -28.34
CA ARG A 279 22.55 1.04 -28.90
C ARG A 279 21.08 1.24 -28.49
N LYS A 280 20.63 0.64 -27.39
CA LYS A 280 19.32 0.87 -26.81
C LYS A 280 19.42 1.77 -25.58
N LEU A 281 18.33 2.43 -25.26
CA LEU A 281 18.20 3.18 -24.03
C LEU A 281 17.77 2.24 -22.90
N HIS A 282 18.65 2.04 -21.94
CA HIS A 282 18.37 1.26 -20.74
C HIS A 282 17.81 2.16 -19.64
N ILE A 283 16.71 1.71 -19.01
CA ILE A 283 16.05 2.39 -17.90
C ILE A 283 16.33 1.60 -16.61
N TYR A 284 17.10 2.20 -15.70
CA TYR A 284 17.36 1.68 -14.36
C TYR A 284 16.52 2.45 -13.36
N SER A 285 15.79 1.73 -12.49
CA SER A 285 14.93 2.31 -11.47
C SER A 285 15.10 1.61 -10.13
N GLY A 286 15.18 2.36 -9.04
CA GLY A 286 15.21 1.82 -7.69
C GLY A 286 13.90 1.15 -7.25
N ALA A 287 12.80 1.39 -7.96
CA ALA A 287 11.50 0.79 -7.66
C ALA A 287 11.37 -0.61 -8.26
N SER A 288 10.78 -1.52 -7.50
CA SER A 288 10.52 -2.90 -7.95
C SER A 288 9.23 -3.02 -8.75
N CYS A 289 9.27 -3.76 -9.85
CA CYS A 289 8.07 -4.16 -10.59
C CYS A 289 7.50 -5.45 -10.00
N ILE A 290 6.38 -5.35 -9.30
CA ILE A 290 5.73 -6.45 -8.59
C ILE A 290 4.44 -6.94 -9.27
N GLY A 291 4.24 -6.60 -10.55
CA GLY A 291 3.06 -6.91 -11.34
C GLY A 291 2.23 -5.68 -11.75
N GLN A 292 2.55 -4.48 -11.24
CA GLN A 292 1.84 -3.23 -11.55
C GLN A 292 2.22 -2.63 -12.91
N GLY A 293 3.17 -3.24 -13.64
CA GLY A 293 3.56 -2.79 -14.97
C GLY A 293 4.52 -1.59 -15.00
N LEU A 294 5.35 -1.42 -13.96
CA LEU A 294 6.28 -0.29 -13.86
C LEU A 294 7.16 -0.14 -15.11
N GLY A 295 7.76 -1.24 -15.59
CA GLY A 295 8.60 -1.20 -16.81
C GLY A 295 7.84 -0.69 -18.03
N THR A 296 6.59 -1.13 -18.21
CA THR A 296 5.72 -0.66 -19.30
C THR A 296 5.46 0.85 -19.17
N VAL A 297 5.11 1.31 -17.97
CA VAL A 297 4.83 2.74 -17.72
C VAL A 297 6.06 3.60 -17.99
N LEU A 298 7.23 3.21 -17.48
CA LEU A 298 8.48 3.95 -17.69
C LEU A 298 8.88 3.97 -19.18
N THR A 299 8.73 2.84 -19.88
CA THR A 299 8.96 2.78 -21.33
C THR A 299 8.01 3.71 -22.08
N GLN A 300 6.72 3.71 -21.75
CA GLN A 300 5.75 4.63 -22.35
C GLN A 300 6.08 6.09 -22.08
N MET A 301 6.54 6.44 -20.87
CA MET A 301 6.98 7.80 -20.56
C MET A 301 8.13 8.25 -21.44
N VAL A 302 9.12 7.38 -21.68
CA VAL A 302 10.23 7.70 -22.59
C VAL A 302 9.74 7.88 -24.02
N VAL A 303 8.95 6.94 -24.54
CA VAL A 303 8.39 7.01 -25.91
C VAL A 303 7.55 8.27 -26.12
N THR A 304 6.76 8.66 -25.11
CA THR A 304 5.89 9.84 -25.20
C THR A 304 6.70 11.16 -25.25
N ASN A 305 7.88 11.19 -24.63
CA ASN A 305 8.68 12.40 -24.48
C ASN A 305 9.93 12.45 -25.38
N THR A 306 10.13 11.44 -26.25
CA THR A 306 11.28 11.34 -27.17
C THR A 306 10.83 10.78 -28.52
N ASP A 307 11.72 10.75 -29.49
CA ASP A 307 11.50 10.11 -30.81
C ASP A 307 11.83 8.60 -30.80
N LEU A 308 12.17 8.02 -29.62
CA LEU A 308 12.47 6.60 -29.48
C LEU A 308 11.21 5.75 -29.56
N LYS A 309 11.38 4.53 -30.08
CA LYS A 309 10.30 3.52 -30.13
C LYS A 309 10.45 2.52 -28.99
N HIS A 310 9.42 1.73 -28.72
CA HIS A 310 9.45 0.67 -27.69
C HIS A 310 10.61 -0.32 -27.91
N GLU A 311 10.94 -0.64 -29.16
CA GLU A 311 12.03 -1.55 -29.54
C GLU A 311 13.44 -1.00 -29.24
N ASP A 312 13.58 0.32 -29.08
CA ASP A 312 14.83 1.01 -28.76
C ASP A 312 15.07 1.11 -27.24
N ILE A 313 14.18 0.56 -26.42
CA ILE A 313 14.20 0.75 -24.97
C ILE A 313 14.25 -0.61 -24.26
N VAL A 314 15.10 -0.71 -23.26
CA VAL A 314 15.19 -1.86 -22.34
C VAL A 314 14.88 -1.37 -20.92
N TYR A 315 13.89 -1.97 -20.27
CA TYR A 315 13.66 -1.76 -18.84
C TYR A 315 14.45 -2.79 -18.05
N GLU A 316 15.37 -2.30 -17.24
CA GLU A 316 16.18 -3.12 -16.35
C GLU A 316 15.47 -3.35 -15.03
N ARG A 317 15.66 -4.55 -14.46
CA ARG A 317 15.11 -4.86 -13.15
C ARG A 317 15.86 -4.11 -12.07
N SER A 318 15.14 -3.72 -11.01
CA SER A 318 15.75 -3.05 -9.86
C SER A 318 16.92 -3.87 -9.32
N ASN A 319 18.05 -3.20 -9.15
CA ASN A 319 19.29 -3.76 -8.63
C ASN A 319 20.04 -2.71 -7.81
N THR A 320 20.98 -3.13 -7.00
CA THR A 320 21.62 -2.26 -6.00
C THR A 320 22.95 -1.65 -6.46
N TRP A 321 23.36 -1.85 -7.70
CA TRP A 321 24.61 -1.28 -8.25
C TRP A 321 24.40 -0.25 -9.35
N PHE A 322 23.22 -0.17 -9.95
CA PHE A 322 22.89 0.82 -10.99
C PHE A 322 21.78 1.79 -10.60
N SER A 323 20.86 1.42 -9.71
CA SER A 323 19.65 2.21 -9.40
C SER A 323 19.69 2.90 -8.03
#